data_95b0dab6bf73a9502fa4331dbd370c77
#
_entry.id   95b0dab6bf73a9502fa4331dbd370c77
#
_cell.length_a   1.000
_cell.length_b   1.000
_cell.length_c   1.000
_cell.angle_alpha   90.00
_cell.angle_beta   90.00
_cell.angle_gamma   90.00
#
_symmetry.space_group_name_H-M   'P 1'
#
loop_
_entity.id
_entity.type
_entity.pdbx_description
1 polymer ?
#
loop_
_entity_poly.entity_id
_entity_poly.type
_entity_poly.pdbx_seq_one_letter_code
_entity_poly.pdbx_strand_id
1 'polypeptide(L)'
;IVELLLMEFSFELIREGGLRIPSAIGPTIGIVGALILGQAAVDASIVSPILTIIVSITGLASFAIPDFSLSFHCRISRFIYIFLGYLCGFLGIAMGFFINLFILSSIESFGVAYLSPYIPFEEKYKKGLLVPPIWKREKRPGFLDTKKENKQSNISMEWKYIK
;
A
#
# COMPACT_ATOMS: atom_id res chain seq x y z
N ILE A 1 -8.27 -14.03 19.04
CA ILE A 1 -7.76 -12.65 18.91
C ILE A 1 -6.45 -12.45 19.68
N VAL A 2 -6.33 -13.00 20.90
CA VAL A 2 -5.09 -12.87 21.69
C VAL A 2 -3.90 -13.48 20.96
N GLU A 3 -4.05 -14.69 20.41
CA GLU A 3 -3.03 -15.33 19.59
C GLU A 3 -2.61 -14.45 18.39
N LEU A 4 -3.60 -13.88 17.69
CA LEU A 4 -3.36 -13.01 16.54
C LEU A 4 -2.59 -11.75 16.94
N LEU A 5 -3.02 -11.07 17.99
CA LEU A 5 -2.34 -9.87 18.48
C LEU A 5 -0.92 -10.18 18.98
N LEU A 6 -0.73 -11.29 19.66
CA LEU A 6 0.58 -11.74 20.12
C LEU A 6 1.53 -11.96 18.95
N MET A 7 1.08 -12.67 17.91
CA MET A 7 1.89 -12.91 16.73
C MET A 7 2.19 -11.61 15.95
N GLU A 8 1.19 -10.78 15.72
CA GLU A 8 1.38 -9.50 15.00
C GLU A 8 2.36 -8.58 15.75
N PHE A 9 2.20 -8.48 17.06
CA PHE A 9 3.11 -7.67 17.89
C PHE A 9 4.54 -8.22 17.88
N SER A 10 4.71 -9.53 17.99
CA SER A 10 6.01 -10.19 17.92
C SER A 10 6.69 -9.97 16.58
N PHE A 11 5.94 -10.07 15.48
CA PHE A 11 6.42 -9.77 14.14
C PHE A 11 6.87 -8.31 13.99
N GLU A 12 6.11 -7.37 14.58
CA GLU A 12 6.46 -5.96 14.52
C GLU A 12 7.74 -5.66 15.30
N LEU A 13 7.94 -6.30 16.46
CA LEU A 13 9.19 -6.18 17.24
C LEU A 13 10.41 -6.70 16.47
N ILE A 14 10.28 -7.86 15.83
CA ILE A 14 11.38 -8.44 15.03
C ILE A 14 11.72 -7.52 13.86
N ARG A 15 10.71 -6.99 13.20
CA ARG A 15 10.88 -6.04 12.09
C ARG A 15 11.55 -4.75 12.54
N GLU A 16 11.08 -4.15 13.62
CA GLU A 16 11.68 -2.92 14.16
C GLU A 16 13.14 -3.14 14.54
N GLY A 17 13.46 -4.29 15.15
CA GLY A 17 14.84 -4.72 15.40
C GLY A 17 15.64 -4.84 14.10
N GLY A 18 15.06 -5.41 13.06
CA GLY A 18 15.70 -5.58 11.74
C GLY A 18 16.02 -4.26 11.05
N LEU A 19 15.20 -3.21 11.24
CA LEU A 19 15.43 -1.89 10.64
C LEU A 19 16.66 -1.16 11.23
N ARG A 20 17.07 -1.51 12.44
CA ARG A 20 18.25 -0.94 13.11
C ARG A 20 19.56 -1.58 12.68
N ILE A 21 19.50 -2.68 11.96
CA ILE A 21 20.68 -3.40 11.46
C ILE A 21 21.03 -2.86 10.07
N PRO A 22 22.32 -2.84 9.67
CA PRO A 22 22.73 -2.40 8.34
C PRO A 22 21.91 -3.07 7.22
N SER A 23 21.52 -2.29 6.23
CA SER A 23 20.47 -2.57 5.23
C SER A 23 20.59 -3.90 4.45
N ALA A 24 21.79 -4.46 4.36
CA ALA A 24 21.99 -5.73 3.63
C ALA A 24 21.49 -6.96 4.41
N ILE A 25 21.47 -6.92 5.74
CA ILE A 25 21.22 -8.09 6.59
C ILE A 25 19.89 -7.96 7.36
N GLY A 26 19.42 -6.72 7.60
CA GLY A 26 18.23 -6.44 8.40
C GLY A 26 16.97 -7.20 7.98
N PRO A 27 16.55 -7.12 6.71
CA PRO A 27 15.37 -7.85 6.22
C PRO A 27 15.52 -9.37 6.37
N THR A 28 16.73 -9.91 6.14
CA THR A 28 17.01 -11.35 6.27
C THR A 28 16.84 -11.82 7.72
N ILE A 29 17.37 -11.08 8.69
CA ILE A 29 17.21 -11.39 10.11
C ILE A 29 15.74 -11.30 10.51
N GLY A 30 15.01 -10.31 10.01
CA GLY A 30 13.58 -10.19 10.24
C GLY A 30 12.79 -11.40 9.75
N ILE A 31 13.07 -11.87 8.54
CA ILE A 31 12.40 -13.05 7.95
C ILE A 31 12.75 -14.32 8.72
N VAL A 32 14.03 -14.57 8.98
CA VAL A 32 14.49 -15.75 9.68
C VAL A 32 13.98 -15.77 11.13
N GLY A 33 14.08 -14.65 11.83
CA GLY A 33 13.56 -14.51 13.20
C GLY A 33 12.06 -14.78 13.28
N ALA A 34 11.30 -14.27 12.33
CA ALA A 34 9.88 -14.49 12.24
C ALA A 34 9.52 -15.97 11.98
N LEU A 35 10.29 -16.64 11.12
CA LEU A 35 10.11 -18.08 10.84
C LEU A 35 10.37 -18.92 12.09
N ILE A 36 11.50 -18.67 12.77
CA ILE A 36 11.87 -19.39 13.99
C ILE A 36 10.85 -19.18 15.10
N LEU A 37 10.46 -17.93 15.33
CA LEU A 37 9.46 -17.60 16.34
C LEU A 37 8.09 -18.20 16.01
N GLY A 38 7.67 -18.16 14.75
CA GLY A 38 6.42 -18.76 14.29
C GLY A 38 6.41 -20.26 14.52
N GLN A 39 7.49 -20.97 14.16
CA GLN A 39 7.60 -22.40 14.39
C GLN A 39 7.58 -22.75 15.88
N ALA A 40 8.36 -22.05 16.69
CA ALA A 40 8.41 -22.26 18.14
C ALA A 40 7.05 -22.02 18.81
N ALA A 41 6.29 -21.02 18.37
CA ALA A 41 4.96 -20.71 18.88
C ALA A 41 3.94 -21.82 18.56
N VAL A 42 4.04 -22.42 17.37
CA VAL A 42 3.21 -23.56 16.96
C VAL A 42 3.59 -24.82 17.74
N ASP A 43 4.89 -25.12 17.86
CA ASP A 43 5.38 -26.28 18.59
C ASP A 43 5.03 -26.24 20.08
N ALA A 44 5.02 -25.03 20.66
CA ALA A 44 4.55 -24.78 22.02
C ALA A 44 3.01 -24.77 22.17
N SER A 45 2.27 -24.96 21.08
CA SER A 45 0.81 -24.91 21.05
C SER A 45 0.21 -23.57 21.56
N ILE A 46 0.99 -22.49 21.46
CA ILE A 46 0.55 -21.12 21.83
C ILE A 46 -0.32 -20.52 20.73
N VAL A 47 -0.03 -20.87 19.47
CA VAL A 47 -0.68 -20.31 18.28
C VAL A 47 -1.04 -21.44 17.31
N SER A 48 -2.19 -21.30 16.64
CA SER A 48 -2.59 -22.26 15.62
C SER A 48 -1.70 -22.17 14.36
N PRO A 49 -1.38 -23.32 13.70
CA PRO A 49 -0.59 -23.33 12.46
C PRO A 49 -1.20 -22.47 11.34
N ILE A 50 -2.52 -22.48 11.22
CA ILE A 50 -3.24 -21.69 10.20
C ILE A 50 -3.03 -20.19 10.42
N LEU A 51 -3.14 -19.73 11.66
CA LEU A 51 -2.92 -18.33 12.01
C LEU A 51 -1.49 -17.90 11.70
N THR A 52 -0.51 -18.74 12.03
CA THR A 52 0.91 -18.49 11.75
C THR A 52 1.17 -18.33 10.24
N ILE A 53 0.54 -19.15 9.39
CA ILE A 53 0.65 -19.03 7.94
C ILE A 53 0.09 -17.67 7.47
N ILE A 54 -1.10 -17.29 7.93
CA ILE A 54 -1.74 -16.02 7.54
C ILE A 54 -0.89 -14.83 7.96
N VAL A 55 -0.40 -14.82 9.20
CA VAL A 55 0.45 -13.73 9.72
C VAL A 55 1.77 -13.65 8.96
N SER A 56 2.38 -14.81 8.64
CA SER A 56 3.62 -14.86 7.86
C SER A 56 3.44 -14.28 6.45
N ILE A 57 2.35 -14.62 5.76
CA ILE A 57 2.04 -14.07 4.42
C ILE A 57 1.86 -12.56 4.51
N THR A 58 1.11 -12.06 5.48
CA THR A 58 0.88 -10.61 5.64
C THR A 58 2.17 -9.88 6.03
N GLY A 59 3.00 -10.50 6.85
CA GLY A 59 4.33 -9.99 7.21
C GLY A 59 5.23 -9.85 5.98
N LEU A 60 5.35 -10.91 5.17
CA LEU A 60 6.12 -10.90 3.92
C LEU A 60 5.58 -9.89 2.90
N ALA A 61 4.26 -9.83 2.73
CA ALA A 61 3.62 -8.89 1.81
C ALA A 61 3.96 -7.42 2.13
N SER A 62 4.18 -7.10 3.40
CA SER A 62 4.55 -5.76 3.81
C SER A 62 5.94 -5.30 3.32
N PHE A 63 6.85 -6.25 3.01
CA PHE A 63 8.15 -5.93 2.38
C PHE A 63 8.03 -5.62 0.88
N ALA A 64 6.93 -6.03 0.24
CA ALA A 64 6.68 -5.73 -1.17
C ALA A 64 6.27 -4.26 -1.40
N ILE A 65 5.91 -3.53 -0.35
CA ILE A 65 5.52 -2.13 -0.45
C ILE A 65 6.78 -1.27 -0.49
N PRO A 66 7.09 -0.58 -1.63
CA PRO A 66 8.34 0.16 -1.79
C PRO A 66 8.37 1.46 -0.99
N ASP A 67 7.22 2.06 -0.71
CA ASP A 67 7.11 3.29 0.07
C ASP A 67 7.01 3.00 1.56
N PHE A 68 7.94 3.59 2.34
CA PHE A 68 8.01 3.38 3.78
C PHE A 68 6.77 3.94 4.51
N SER A 69 6.30 5.11 4.10
CA SER A 69 5.14 5.77 4.73
C SER A 69 3.87 4.96 4.51
N LEU A 70 3.67 4.45 3.29
CA LEU A 70 2.55 3.58 2.96
C LEU A 70 2.61 2.26 3.73
N SER A 71 3.80 1.64 3.81
CA SER A 71 4.02 0.43 4.60
C SER A 71 3.67 0.63 6.07
N PHE A 72 4.07 1.77 6.65
CA PHE A 72 3.76 2.13 8.03
C PHE A 72 2.25 2.34 8.25
N HIS A 73 1.58 3.03 7.32
CA HIS A 73 0.12 3.19 7.36
C HIS A 73 -0.61 1.85 7.32
N CYS A 74 -0.24 0.95 6.42
CA CYS A 74 -0.82 -0.39 6.33
C CYS A 74 -0.66 -1.21 7.61
N ARG A 75 0.50 -1.07 8.30
CA ARG A 75 0.77 -1.76 9.56
C ARG A 75 -0.14 -1.28 10.69
N ILE A 76 -0.25 0.04 10.87
CA ILE A 76 -1.14 0.60 11.90
C ILE A 76 -2.58 0.25 11.60
N SER A 77 -3.01 0.39 10.36
CA SER A 77 -4.37 0.07 9.93
C SER A 77 -4.74 -1.39 10.25
N ARG A 78 -3.80 -2.34 10.13
CA ARG A 78 -4.01 -3.74 10.44
C ARG A 78 -4.48 -3.94 11.90
N PHE A 79 -3.82 -3.31 12.86
CA PHE A 79 -4.26 -3.40 14.26
C PHE A 79 -5.65 -2.83 14.46
N ILE A 80 -5.97 -1.72 13.81
CA ILE A 80 -7.30 -1.10 13.85
C ILE A 80 -8.34 -2.08 13.28
N TYR A 81 -8.06 -2.72 12.13
CA TYR A 81 -8.98 -3.69 11.53
C TYR A 81 -9.17 -4.96 12.37
N ILE A 82 -8.12 -5.45 13.04
CA ILE A 82 -8.23 -6.57 13.98
C ILE A 82 -9.19 -6.22 15.12
N PHE A 83 -9.05 -5.02 15.68
CA PHE A 83 -9.90 -4.57 16.77
C PHE A 83 -11.36 -4.35 16.32
N LEU A 84 -11.57 -3.70 15.17
CA LEU A 84 -12.90 -3.51 14.59
C LEU A 84 -13.57 -4.84 14.23
N GLY A 85 -12.80 -5.78 13.68
CA GLY A 85 -13.27 -7.12 13.37
C GLY A 85 -13.68 -7.90 14.62
N TYR A 86 -13.00 -7.70 15.74
CA TYR A 86 -13.37 -8.31 17.01
C TYR A 86 -14.66 -7.75 17.60
N LEU A 87 -14.83 -6.42 17.57
CA LEU A 87 -16.00 -5.76 18.15
C LEU A 87 -17.28 -5.94 17.34
N CYS A 88 -17.18 -5.73 16.03
CA CYS A 88 -18.33 -5.65 15.12
C CYS A 88 -18.32 -6.70 14.01
N GLY A 89 -17.37 -7.64 14.03
CA GLY A 89 -17.22 -8.66 12.98
C GLY A 89 -16.95 -8.05 11.61
N PHE A 90 -17.52 -8.67 10.58
CA PHE A 90 -17.34 -8.23 9.18
C PHE A 90 -17.81 -6.79 8.94
N LEU A 91 -18.87 -6.37 9.63
CA LEU A 91 -19.40 -5.01 9.52
C LEU A 91 -18.38 -3.97 10.00
N GLY A 92 -17.66 -4.25 11.09
CA GLY A 92 -16.59 -3.39 11.60
C GLY A 92 -15.45 -3.22 10.58
N ILE A 93 -15.04 -4.31 9.93
CA ILE A 93 -14.02 -4.28 8.87
C ILE A 93 -14.48 -3.43 7.68
N ALA A 94 -15.73 -3.64 7.24
CA ALA A 94 -16.29 -2.86 6.14
C ALA A 94 -16.36 -1.36 6.46
N MET A 95 -16.84 -1.00 7.64
CA MET A 95 -16.88 0.40 8.08
C MET A 95 -15.48 1.02 8.16
N GLY A 96 -14.51 0.31 8.72
CA GLY A 96 -13.12 0.75 8.79
C GLY A 96 -12.52 0.99 7.39
N PHE A 97 -12.84 0.13 6.44
CA PHE A 97 -12.39 0.28 5.04
C PHE A 97 -12.99 1.54 4.40
N PHE A 98 -14.29 1.78 4.56
CA PHE A 98 -14.92 3.00 4.03
C PHE A 98 -14.37 4.28 4.67
N ILE A 99 -14.15 4.26 5.99
CA ILE A 99 -13.53 5.40 6.69
C ILE A 99 -12.13 5.67 6.15
N ASN A 100 -11.34 4.62 5.95
CA ASN A 100 -9.99 4.75 5.40
C ASN A 100 -10.00 5.32 3.97
N LEU A 101 -10.91 4.84 3.10
CA LEU A 101 -11.09 5.40 1.77
C LEU A 101 -11.52 6.87 1.80
N PHE A 102 -12.42 7.23 2.73
CA PHE A 102 -12.86 8.61 2.89
C PHE A 102 -11.70 9.52 3.29
N ILE A 103 -10.90 9.10 4.27
CA ILE A 103 -9.70 9.85 4.70
C ILE A 103 -8.73 10.01 3.52
N LEU A 104 -8.42 8.94 2.79
CA LEU A 104 -7.51 8.99 1.63
C LEU A 104 -8.02 9.92 0.52
N SER A 105 -9.33 9.97 0.30
CA SER A 105 -9.93 10.86 -0.71
C SER A 105 -9.93 12.33 -0.29
N SER A 106 -9.86 12.60 1.01
CA SER A 106 -9.83 13.96 1.57
C SER A 106 -8.42 14.56 1.66
N ILE A 107 -7.38 13.74 1.49
CA ILE A 107 -5.99 14.21 1.55
C ILE A 107 -5.64 14.93 0.27
N GLU A 108 -5.16 16.15 0.40
CA GLU A 108 -4.59 16.94 -0.68
C GLU A 108 -3.10 17.17 -0.45
N SER A 109 -2.33 17.08 -1.52
CA SER A 109 -0.91 17.38 -1.52
C SER A 109 -0.62 18.44 -2.58
N PHE A 110 -0.14 19.61 -2.17
CA PHE A 110 0.13 20.76 -3.05
C PHE A 110 -1.08 21.17 -3.92
N GLY A 111 -2.31 21.10 -3.36
CA GLY A 111 -3.55 21.44 -4.08
C GLY A 111 -4.03 20.36 -5.07
N VAL A 112 -3.41 19.17 -5.03
CA VAL A 112 -3.83 18.03 -5.84
C VAL A 112 -4.34 16.93 -4.92
N ALA A 113 -5.52 16.38 -5.21
CA ALA A 113 -6.07 15.28 -4.43
C ALA A 113 -5.16 14.05 -4.53
N TYR A 114 -4.88 13.40 -3.38
CA TYR A 114 -3.96 12.26 -3.29
C TYR A 114 -4.36 11.10 -4.22
N LEU A 115 -5.67 10.83 -4.32
CA LEU A 115 -6.19 9.78 -5.19
C LEU A 115 -6.43 10.22 -6.65
N SER A 116 -5.97 11.42 -7.04
CA SER A 116 -6.04 11.83 -8.44
C SER A 116 -5.22 10.88 -9.33
N PRO A 117 -5.72 10.47 -10.52
CA PRO A 117 -6.92 10.92 -11.22
C PRO A 117 -8.20 10.11 -10.94
N TYR A 118 -8.21 9.26 -9.91
CA TYR A 118 -9.35 8.37 -9.64
C TYR A 118 -10.47 9.09 -8.90
N ILE A 119 -10.11 9.99 -7.98
CA ILE A 119 -11.03 10.80 -7.19
C ILE A 119 -10.46 12.24 -7.09
N PRO A 120 -11.20 13.30 -7.54
CA PRO A 120 -12.45 13.26 -8.28
C PRO A 120 -12.30 12.65 -9.68
N PHE A 121 -13.35 11.95 -10.13
CA PHE A 121 -13.33 11.30 -11.44
C PHE A 121 -13.53 12.35 -12.55
N GLU A 122 -12.51 12.62 -13.31
CA GLU A 122 -12.62 13.43 -14.54
C GLU A 122 -12.63 12.53 -15.78
N GLU A 123 -13.66 12.66 -16.61
CA GLU A 123 -13.86 11.84 -17.80
C GLU A 123 -12.71 11.92 -18.82
N LYS A 124 -11.97 13.03 -18.81
CA LYS A 124 -10.73 13.23 -19.59
C LYS A 124 -9.62 12.22 -19.26
N TYR A 125 -9.70 11.52 -18.13
CA TYR A 125 -8.65 10.64 -17.61
C TYR A 125 -8.96 9.14 -17.66
N LYS A 126 -9.96 8.71 -18.42
CA LYS A 126 -10.18 7.27 -18.74
C LYS A 126 -8.92 6.54 -19.20
N LYS A 127 -7.87 7.31 -19.55
CA LYS A 127 -6.54 6.79 -19.98
C LYS A 127 -5.54 6.63 -18.84
N GLY A 128 -5.90 6.89 -17.59
CA GLY A 128 -4.98 6.85 -16.44
C GLY A 128 -4.52 5.45 -16.03
N LEU A 129 -5.33 4.42 -16.25
CA LEU A 129 -4.98 3.04 -15.93
C LEU A 129 -3.94 2.45 -16.90
N LEU A 130 -3.99 2.84 -18.16
CA LEU A 130 -3.06 2.38 -19.17
C LEU A 130 -2.19 3.55 -19.61
N VAL A 131 -0.89 3.39 -19.46
CA VAL A 131 0.09 4.41 -19.87
C VAL A 131 0.03 4.52 -21.40
N PRO A 132 -0.52 5.63 -21.96
CA PRO A 132 -0.55 5.80 -23.42
C PRO A 132 0.85 5.95 -23.95
N PRO A 133 1.13 5.51 -25.19
CA PRO A 133 2.42 5.69 -25.82
C PRO A 133 2.80 7.18 -25.89
N ILE A 134 4.11 7.46 -25.86
CA ILE A 134 4.66 8.82 -25.70
C ILE A 134 4.10 9.80 -26.72
N TRP A 135 3.92 9.38 -27.99
CA TRP A 135 3.39 10.21 -29.08
C TRP A 135 1.93 10.64 -28.90
N LYS A 136 1.15 9.99 -28.02
CA LYS A 136 -0.23 10.38 -27.68
C LYS A 136 -0.34 11.31 -26.46
N ARG A 137 0.79 11.64 -25.82
CA ARG A 137 0.84 12.46 -24.60
C ARG A 137 1.05 13.94 -24.89
N GLU A 138 0.21 14.54 -25.71
CA GLU A 138 0.33 15.94 -26.09
C GLU A 138 -0.15 16.91 -25.01
N LYS A 139 -1.18 16.51 -24.26
CA LYS A 139 -1.78 17.34 -23.20
C LYS A 139 -1.28 16.96 -21.81
N ARG A 140 -1.09 17.96 -20.98
CA ARG A 140 -0.82 17.76 -19.55
C ARG A 140 -2.09 17.28 -18.85
N PRO A 141 -1.98 16.51 -17.75
CA PRO A 141 -3.12 16.15 -16.94
C PRO A 141 -3.77 17.40 -16.36
N GLY A 142 -5.11 17.56 -16.49
CA GLY A 142 -5.81 18.75 -16.04
C GLY A 142 -5.91 18.87 -14.51
N PHE A 143 -5.76 17.77 -13.77
CA PHE A 143 -5.73 17.81 -12.31
C PHE A 143 -4.51 18.56 -11.73
N LEU A 144 -3.52 18.87 -12.56
CA LEU A 144 -2.35 19.67 -12.15
C LEU A 144 -2.58 21.18 -12.31
N ASP A 145 -3.73 21.61 -12.84
CA ASP A 145 -4.10 23.01 -13.10
C ASP A 145 -2.93 23.87 -13.63
N THR A 146 -2.25 23.35 -14.64
CA THR A 146 -1.05 23.98 -15.17
C THR A 146 -1.39 25.11 -16.13
N LYS A 147 -0.72 26.28 -16.02
CA LYS A 147 -0.87 27.43 -16.92
C LYS A 147 -0.68 27.08 -18.40
N LYS A 148 0.03 26.02 -18.73
CA LYS A 148 0.22 25.52 -20.11
C LYS A 148 -0.43 24.15 -20.21
N GLU A 149 -1.52 24.01 -20.94
CA GLU A 149 -2.23 22.74 -21.16
C GLU A 149 -1.44 21.76 -22.04
N ASN A 150 -0.71 22.26 -23.02
CA ASN A 150 0.05 21.44 -23.93
C ASN A 150 1.46 21.18 -23.41
N LYS A 151 1.89 19.92 -23.44
CA LYS A 151 3.23 19.49 -23.06
C LYS A 151 4.22 19.76 -24.18
N GLN A 152 3.80 19.56 -25.42
CA GLN A 152 4.55 19.81 -26.64
C GLN A 152 3.62 20.23 -27.77
N SER A 153 4.14 20.93 -28.78
CA SER A 153 3.38 21.23 -30.00
C SER A 153 3.05 19.94 -30.76
N ASN A 154 2.10 19.97 -31.70
CA ASN A 154 1.60 18.83 -32.51
C ASN A 154 2.64 18.10 -33.35
N ILE A 155 3.86 17.97 -32.85
CA ILE A 155 5.00 17.33 -33.54
C ILE A 155 4.73 15.82 -33.77
N SER A 156 3.89 15.21 -32.95
CA SER A 156 3.59 13.77 -33.03
C SER A 156 2.80 13.37 -34.28
N MET A 157 2.21 14.32 -35.02
CA MET A 157 1.52 14.04 -36.29
C MET A 157 2.38 14.25 -37.53
N GLU A 158 3.46 15.02 -37.47
CA GLU A 158 4.26 15.39 -38.65
C GLU A 158 4.97 14.18 -39.30
N TRP A 159 5.37 13.16 -38.50
CA TRP A 159 5.98 11.96 -39.07
C TRP A 159 5.02 11.11 -39.91
N LYS A 160 3.69 11.29 -39.79
CA LYS A 160 2.69 10.61 -40.67
C LYS A 160 2.69 11.14 -42.09
N TYR A 161 3.23 12.32 -42.31
CA TYR A 161 3.21 13.00 -43.61
C TYR A 161 4.58 12.96 -44.30
N ILE A 162 5.62 12.44 -43.61
CA ILE A 162 6.95 12.19 -44.22
C ILE A 162 6.91 10.76 -44.79
N LYS A 163 6.37 10.64 -45.98
CA LYS A 163 6.52 9.47 -46.84
C LYS A 163 7.28 9.89 -48.11
#